data_2e6fe3bcf568c05218b57ececcec9c51
#
_entry.id   2e6fe3bcf568c05218b57ececcec9c51
#
_cell.length_a   1.000
_cell.length_b   1.000
_cell.length_c   1.000
_cell.angle_alpha   90.00
_cell.angle_beta   90.00
_cell.angle_gamma   90.00
#
_symmetry.space_group_name_H-M   'P 1'
#
loop_
_entity.id
_entity.type
_entity.pdbx_description
1 polymer ?
#
loop_
_entity_poly.entity_id
_entity_poly.type
_entity_poly.pdbx_seq_one_letter_code
_entity_poly.pdbx_strand_id
1 'polypeptide(L)'
;MEMKDMIERLSQLRHLKREVDELSQRIGELEERAMGGSARPMGMLRSGRLDDRVARAAASLADLRDRMARRRLDCLEELGRLYAFIDDLPDSQLRQIFAARYIDGLSWQNVARRIGETDEQVPRRLHNRALRKKIAENTKFDEKDENFLL
;
A
#
# COMPACT_ATOMS: atom_id res chain seq x y z
N MET A 1 -2.58 22.87 -1.67
CA MET A 1 -2.82 21.46 -1.23
C MET A 1 -3.25 21.48 0.22
N GLU A 2 -4.35 20.84 0.52
CA GLU A 2 -4.83 20.74 1.90
C GLU A 2 -4.12 19.61 2.67
N MET A 3 -4.12 19.72 4.00
CA MET A 3 -3.51 18.69 4.86
C MET A 3 -4.13 17.31 4.64
N LYS A 4 -5.44 17.24 4.42
CA LYS A 4 -6.17 16.01 4.13
C LYS A 4 -5.64 15.32 2.87
N ASP A 5 -5.41 16.08 1.81
CA ASP A 5 -4.90 15.55 0.53
C ASP A 5 -3.49 14.99 0.69
N MET A 6 -2.65 15.66 1.48
CA MET A 6 -1.30 15.17 1.76
C MET A 6 -1.33 13.87 2.56
N ILE A 7 -2.17 13.77 3.57
CA ILE A 7 -2.35 12.54 4.36
C ILE A 7 -2.87 11.40 3.48
N GLU A 8 -3.81 11.68 2.59
CA GLU A 8 -4.34 10.69 1.67
C GLU A 8 -3.26 10.18 0.72
N ARG A 9 -2.45 11.05 0.15
CA ARG A 9 -1.30 10.67 -0.71
C ARG A 9 -0.28 9.81 0.04
N LEU A 10 0.07 10.17 1.27
CA LEU A 10 0.98 9.39 2.11
C LEU A 10 0.40 8.03 2.52
N SER A 11 -0.92 7.89 2.54
CA SER A 11 -1.61 6.65 2.92
C SER A 11 -1.77 5.63 1.79
N GLN A 12 -1.35 5.95 0.55
CA GLN A 12 -1.56 5.08 -0.62
C GLN A 12 -0.90 3.70 -0.46
N LEU A 13 0.28 3.60 0.12
CA LEU A 13 0.96 2.32 0.32
C LEU A 13 0.10 1.34 1.14
N ARG A 14 -0.60 1.82 2.15
CA ARG A 14 -1.51 1.00 2.97
C ARG A 14 -2.65 0.40 2.13
N HIS A 15 -3.22 1.18 1.22
CA HIS A 15 -4.28 0.72 0.33
C HIS A 15 -3.74 -0.31 -0.67
N LEU A 16 -2.58 -0.07 -1.27
CA LEU A 16 -1.92 -1.00 -2.18
C LEU A 16 -1.55 -2.33 -1.50
N LYS A 17 -1.02 -2.29 -0.30
CA LYS A 17 -0.74 -3.51 0.49
C LYS A 17 -2.00 -4.32 0.74
N ARG A 18 -3.12 -3.66 1.06
CA ARG A 18 -4.40 -4.35 1.26
C ARG A 18 -4.89 -5.01 -0.02
N GLU A 19 -4.76 -4.36 -1.18
CA GLU A 19 -5.09 -5.00 -2.48
C GLU A 19 -4.23 -6.24 -2.73
N VAL A 20 -2.94 -6.20 -2.43
CA VAL A 20 -2.04 -7.37 -2.56
C VAL A 20 -2.49 -8.51 -1.65
N ASP A 21 -2.85 -8.22 -0.41
CA ASP A 21 -3.34 -9.23 0.54
C ASP A 21 -4.65 -9.86 0.08
N GLU A 22 -5.59 -9.06 -0.43
CA GLU A 22 -6.86 -9.55 -0.99
C GLU A 22 -6.64 -10.44 -2.22
N LEU A 23 -5.76 -10.04 -3.13
CA LEU A 23 -5.41 -10.85 -4.30
C LEU A 23 -4.72 -12.16 -3.91
N SER A 24 -3.82 -12.11 -2.94
CA SER A 24 -3.16 -13.30 -2.38
C SER A 24 -4.17 -14.29 -1.80
N GLN A 25 -5.15 -13.79 -1.06
CA GLN A 25 -6.23 -14.62 -0.51
C GLN A 25 -7.07 -15.27 -1.60
N ARG A 26 -7.49 -14.50 -2.61
CA ARG A 26 -8.28 -15.03 -3.74
C ARG A 26 -7.52 -16.08 -4.54
N ILE A 27 -6.23 -15.89 -4.75
CA ILE A 27 -5.35 -16.88 -5.41
C ILE A 27 -5.33 -18.17 -4.58
N GLY A 28 -5.10 -18.08 -3.27
CA GLY A 28 -5.09 -19.21 -2.36
C GLY A 28 -6.41 -20.01 -2.38
N GLU A 29 -7.55 -19.32 -2.36
CA GLU A 29 -8.88 -19.95 -2.45
C GLU A 29 -9.09 -20.69 -3.76
N LEU A 30 -8.66 -20.14 -4.88
CA LEU A 30 -8.76 -20.79 -6.19
C LEU A 30 -7.81 -21.99 -6.30
N GLU A 31 -6.62 -21.90 -5.77
CA GLU A 31 -5.67 -23.03 -5.72
C GLU A 31 -6.22 -24.19 -4.89
N GLU A 32 -6.80 -23.91 -3.72
CA GLU A 32 -7.45 -24.92 -2.88
C GLU A 32 -8.63 -25.61 -3.59
N ARG A 33 -9.47 -24.87 -4.29
CA ARG A 33 -10.57 -25.44 -5.08
C ARG A 33 -10.07 -26.30 -6.21
N ALA A 34 -8.99 -25.90 -6.88
CA ALA A 34 -8.37 -26.69 -7.95
C ALA A 34 -7.80 -28.01 -7.43
N MET A 35 -7.20 -28.01 -6.23
CA MET A 35 -6.68 -29.22 -5.57
C MET A 35 -7.76 -30.09 -4.96
N GLY A 36 -8.81 -29.51 -4.40
CA GLY A 36 -9.95 -30.23 -3.82
C GLY A 36 -10.82 -30.97 -4.85
N GLY A 37 -10.70 -30.65 -6.14
CA GLY A 37 -11.37 -31.34 -7.25
C GLY A 37 -10.75 -32.70 -7.65
N SER A 38 -9.60 -33.05 -7.08
CA SER A 38 -8.87 -34.26 -7.42
C SER A 38 -9.41 -35.56 -6.76
N ALA A 39 -10.39 -35.47 -5.87
CA ALA A 39 -10.97 -36.58 -5.14
C ALA A 39 -12.16 -37.22 -5.84
N ARG A 40 -12.40 -37.00 -7.14
CA ARG A 40 -13.48 -37.69 -7.89
C ARG A 40 -13.03 -39.04 -8.45
N PRO A 41 -13.86 -40.10 -8.33
CA PRO A 41 -13.51 -41.41 -8.88
C PRO A 41 -13.27 -41.32 -10.39
N MET A 42 -12.21 -41.97 -10.86
CA MET A 42 -11.71 -41.91 -12.23
C MET A 42 -12.67 -42.48 -13.31
N GLY A 43 -13.90 -42.89 -12.97
CA GLY A 43 -14.84 -43.53 -13.86
C GLY A 43 -15.82 -42.62 -14.62
N MET A 44 -15.85 -41.34 -14.40
CA MET A 44 -16.85 -40.42 -14.98
C MET A 44 -16.26 -39.26 -15.81
N LEU A 45 -15.10 -39.42 -16.33
CA LEU A 45 -14.43 -38.39 -17.13
C LEU A 45 -14.88 -38.40 -18.59
N ARG A 46 -15.94 -37.71 -18.92
CA ARG A 46 -16.12 -37.15 -20.26
C ARG A 46 -15.25 -35.92 -20.40
N SER A 47 -14.18 -36.08 -21.13
CA SER A 47 -12.99 -35.23 -21.15
C SER A 47 -13.21 -33.77 -21.53
N GLY A 48 -14.17 -33.42 -22.39
CA GLY A 48 -14.26 -32.06 -22.95
C GLY A 48 -14.69 -30.97 -21.98
N ARG A 49 -15.65 -31.19 -21.09
CA ARG A 49 -16.14 -30.18 -20.13
C ARG A 49 -15.24 -29.97 -18.94
N LEU A 50 -14.52 -31.02 -18.52
CA LEU A 50 -13.54 -30.91 -17.43
C LEU A 50 -12.31 -30.12 -17.89
N ASP A 51 -11.83 -30.42 -19.10
CA ASP A 51 -10.69 -29.71 -19.70
C ASP A 51 -10.97 -28.20 -19.86
N ASP A 52 -12.18 -27.85 -20.29
CA ASP A 52 -12.61 -26.45 -20.39
C ASP A 52 -12.68 -25.74 -19.01
N ARG A 53 -13.13 -26.45 -17.98
CA ARG A 53 -13.19 -25.93 -16.62
C ARG A 53 -11.81 -25.73 -16.02
N VAL A 54 -10.91 -26.67 -16.23
CA VAL A 54 -9.51 -26.60 -15.80
C VAL A 54 -8.79 -25.48 -16.54
N ALA A 55 -8.99 -25.37 -17.85
CA ALA A 55 -8.41 -24.30 -18.65
C ALA A 55 -8.88 -22.90 -18.19
N ARG A 56 -10.17 -22.73 -17.88
CA ARG A 56 -10.71 -21.47 -17.35
C ARG A 56 -10.16 -21.14 -15.95
N ALA A 57 -10.06 -22.15 -15.09
CA ALA A 57 -9.46 -21.96 -13.76
C ALA A 57 -8.00 -21.56 -13.85
N ALA A 58 -7.22 -22.19 -14.73
CA ALA A 58 -5.83 -21.85 -14.98
C ALA A 58 -5.67 -20.41 -15.53
N ALA A 59 -6.54 -20.02 -16.47
CA ALA A 59 -6.56 -18.66 -17.03
C ALA A 59 -6.91 -17.61 -15.95
N SER A 60 -7.86 -17.89 -15.07
CA SER A 60 -8.23 -17.02 -13.95
C SER A 60 -7.09 -16.87 -12.94
N LEU A 61 -6.39 -17.95 -12.61
CA LEU A 61 -5.21 -17.92 -11.74
C LEU A 61 -4.07 -17.08 -12.35
N ALA A 62 -3.81 -17.27 -13.65
CA ALA A 62 -2.78 -16.51 -14.36
C ALA A 62 -3.10 -15.01 -14.35
N ASP A 63 -4.36 -14.63 -14.59
CA ASP A 63 -4.81 -13.24 -14.54
C ASP A 63 -4.66 -12.62 -13.15
N LEU A 64 -5.05 -13.34 -12.10
CA LEU A 64 -4.89 -12.87 -10.73
C LEU A 64 -3.43 -12.73 -10.29
N ARG A 65 -2.57 -13.65 -10.72
CA ARG A 65 -1.12 -13.57 -10.46
C ARG A 65 -0.49 -12.38 -11.16
N ASP A 66 -0.90 -12.08 -12.38
CA ASP A 66 -0.49 -10.88 -13.13
C ASP A 66 -0.91 -9.59 -12.42
N ARG A 67 -2.15 -9.53 -11.96
CA ARG A 67 -2.67 -8.39 -11.18
C ARG A 67 -1.88 -8.19 -9.90
N MET A 68 -1.60 -9.27 -9.18
CA MET A 68 -0.81 -9.22 -7.95
C MET A 68 0.62 -8.74 -8.21
N ALA A 69 1.27 -9.22 -9.27
CA ALA A 69 2.61 -8.77 -9.66
C ALA A 69 2.64 -7.26 -9.94
N ARG A 70 1.66 -6.74 -10.68
CA ARG A 70 1.53 -5.30 -10.94
C ARG A 70 1.32 -4.50 -9.66
N ARG A 71 0.45 -4.95 -8.75
CA ARG A 71 0.22 -4.27 -7.47
C ARG A 71 1.44 -4.29 -6.56
N ARG A 72 2.23 -5.36 -6.61
CA ARG A 72 3.52 -5.40 -5.90
C ARG A 72 4.52 -4.39 -6.43
N LEU A 73 4.60 -4.19 -7.75
CA LEU A 73 5.41 -3.14 -8.35
C LEU A 73 4.93 -1.75 -7.93
N ASP A 74 3.62 -1.50 -7.95
CA ASP A 74 3.02 -0.26 -7.47
C ASP A 74 3.39 0.00 -5.99
N CYS A 75 3.39 -1.04 -5.15
CA CYS A 75 3.84 -0.95 -3.75
C CYS A 75 5.31 -0.54 -3.64
N LEU A 76 6.20 -1.11 -4.47
CA LEU A 76 7.62 -0.78 -4.45
C LEU A 76 7.87 0.67 -4.89
N GLU A 77 7.17 1.14 -5.91
CA GLU A 77 7.25 2.53 -6.36
C GLU A 77 6.76 3.49 -5.28
N GLU A 78 5.63 3.18 -4.66
CA GLU A 78 5.06 4.00 -3.60
C GLU A 78 5.95 4.02 -2.35
N LEU A 79 6.54 2.89 -2.00
CA LEU A 79 7.53 2.79 -0.92
C LEU A 79 8.74 3.69 -1.20
N GLY A 80 9.23 3.71 -2.43
CA GLY A 80 10.30 4.60 -2.86
C GLY A 80 9.94 6.08 -2.69
N ARG A 81 8.72 6.48 -3.08
CA ARG A 81 8.22 7.85 -2.89
C ARG A 81 8.11 8.23 -1.41
N LEU A 82 7.62 7.32 -0.56
CA LEU A 82 7.54 7.53 0.88
C LEU A 82 8.93 7.70 1.52
N TYR A 83 9.89 6.88 1.17
CA TYR A 83 11.25 7.03 1.66
C TYR A 83 11.88 8.34 1.21
N ALA A 84 11.69 8.75 -0.03
CA ALA A 84 12.17 10.05 -0.52
C ALA A 84 11.57 11.21 0.31
N PHE A 85 10.28 11.16 0.60
CA PHE A 85 9.61 12.15 1.46
C PHE A 85 10.15 12.13 2.89
N ILE A 86 10.32 10.93 3.47
CA ILE A 86 10.79 10.76 4.86
C ILE A 86 12.24 11.22 5.00
N ASP A 87 13.11 10.88 4.06
CA ASP A 87 14.53 11.26 4.09
C ASP A 87 14.73 12.76 4.01
N ASP A 88 13.79 13.48 3.40
CA ASP A 88 13.79 14.95 3.33
C ASP A 88 13.33 15.63 4.64
N LEU A 89 12.85 14.88 5.61
CA LEU A 89 12.51 15.40 6.93
C LEU A 89 13.79 15.66 7.76
N PRO A 90 13.93 16.84 8.40
CA PRO A 90 15.18 17.23 9.04
C PRO A 90 15.50 16.48 10.34
N ASP A 91 14.48 15.97 11.02
CA ASP A 91 14.60 15.38 12.35
C ASP A 91 14.39 13.87 12.33
N SER A 92 15.29 13.14 13.00
CA SER A 92 15.22 11.68 13.13
C SER A 92 13.92 11.20 13.79
N GLN A 93 13.42 11.90 14.79
CA GLN A 93 12.16 11.56 15.45
C GLN A 93 10.98 11.68 14.49
N LEU A 94 10.95 12.74 13.67
CA LEU A 94 9.94 12.90 12.61
C LEU A 94 10.02 11.77 11.58
N ARG A 95 11.21 11.39 11.13
CA ARG A 95 11.38 10.28 10.19
C ARG A 95 10.82 8.98 10.76
N GLN A 96 11.07 8.69 12.03
CA GLN A 96 10.52 7.52 12.72
C GLN A 96 8.99 7.57 12.82
N ILE A 97 8.41 8.72 13.15
CA ILE A 97 6.95 8.90 13.23
C ILE A 97 6.30 8.63 11.86
N PHE A 98 6.84 9.20 10.80
CA PHE A 98 6.29 9.03 9.45
C PHE A 98 6.45 7.60 8.94
N ALA A 99 7.61 6.97 9.15
CA ALA A 99 7.82 5.56 8.80
C ALA A 99 6.88 4.64 9.55
N ALA A 100 6.74 4.80 10.85
CA ALA A 100 5.82 4.01 11.67
C ALA A 100 4.37 4.17 11.23
N ARG A 101 3.94 5.38 10.91
CA ARG A 101 2.56 5.67 10.51
C ARG A 101 2.24 5.20 9.10
N TYR A 102 3.09 5.50 8.11
CA TYR A 102 2.79 5.34 6.69
C TYR A 102 3.41 4.10 6.04
N ILE A 103 4.51 3.60 6.55
CA ILE A 103 5.13 2.35 6.08
C ILE A 103 4.63 1.16 6.88
N ASP A 104 4.73 1.24 8.21
CA ASP A 104 4.34 0.14 9.11
C ASP A 104 2.84 0.13 9.44
N GLY A 105 2.12 1.20 9.13
CA GLY A 105 0.66 1.29 9.30
C GLY A 105 0.19 1.33 10.74
N LEU A 106 1.01 1.82 11.68
CA LEU A 106 0.70 1.82 13.10
C LEU A 106 -0.36 2.86 13.49
N SER A 107 -1.16 2.54 14.52
CA SER A 107 -2.01 3.52 15.20
C SER A 107 -1.18 4.59 15.89
N TRP A 108 -1.75 5.74 16.18
CA TRP A 108 -1.03 6.82 16.88
C TRP A 108 -0.54 6.37 18.26
N GLN A 109 -1.28 5.54 18.95
CA GLN A 109 -0.87 4.95 20.24
C GLN A 109 0.40 4.10 20.08
N ASN A 110 0.48 3.27 19.03
CA ASN A 110 1.65 2.44 18.77
C ASN A 110 2.83 3.26 18.23
N VAL A 111 2.58 4.31 17.47
CA VAL A 111 3.62 5.27 17.07
C VAL A 111 4.23 5.92 18.31
N ALA A 112 3.41 6.38 19.25
CA ALA A 112 3.89 6.97 20.50
C ALA A 112 4.79 5.99 21.26
N ARG A 113 4.36 4.75 21.45
CA ARG A 113 5.17 3.72 22.10
C ARG A 113 6.52 3.49 21.42
N ARG A 114 6.55 3.49 20.09
CA ARG A 114 7.78 3.28 19.32
C ARG A 114 8.81 4.38 19.53
N ILE A 115 8.37 5.62 19.71
CA ILE A 115 9.26 6.76 19.96
C ILE A 115 9.51 7.03 21.46
N GLY A 116 9.05 6.13 22.34
CA GLY A 116 9.24 6.25 23.78
C GLY A 116 8.28 7.21 24.50
N GLU A 117 7.14 7.52 23.89
CA GLU A 117 6.11 8.38 24.46
C GLU A 117 4.91 7.58 24.96
N THR A 118 4.22 8.11 25.97
CA THR A 118 2.99 7.51 26.52
C THR A 118 1.72 8.14 25.95
N ASP A 119 1.79 9.41 25.53
CA ASP A 119 0.67 10.18 25.00
C ASP A 119 0.68 10.16 23.47
N GLU A 120 -0.37 9.62 22.87
CA GLU A 120 -0.55 9.57 21.42
C GLU A 120 -0.66 10.95 20.76
N GLN A 121 -0.98 11.99 21.51
CA GLN A 121 -1.06 13.35 20.98
C GLN A 121 0.31 13.94 20.65
N VAL A 122 1.38 13.46 21.29
CA VAL A 122 2.74 13.93 21.03
C VAL A 122 3.17 13.67 19.58
N PRO A 123 3.19 12.41 19.09
CA PRO A 123 3.56 12.16 17.70
C PRO A 123 2.58 12.78 16.70
N ARG A 124 1.29 12.82 17.02
CA ARG A 124 0.26 13.44 16.18
C ARG A 124 0.50 14.94 15.98
N ARG A 125 0.85 15.66 17.03
CA ARG A 125 1.19 17.10 16.94
C ARG A 125 2.45 17.36 16.15
N LEU A 126 3.50 16.57 16.36
CA LEU A 126 4.75 16.66 15.61
C LEU A 126 4.54 16.39 14.11
N HIS A 127 3.79 15.36 13.80
CA HIS A 127 3.38 15.01 12.45
C HIS A 127 2.60 16.15 11.76
N ASN A 128 1.56 16.67 12.40
CA ASN A 128 0.73 17.73 11.84
C ASN A 128 1.53 19.03 11.61
N ARG A 129 2.45 19.36 12.52
CA ARG A 129 3.34 20.51 12.37
C ARG A 129 4.26 20.34 11.16
N ALA A 130 4.86 19.16 10.99
CA ALA A 130 5.73 18.86 9.85
C ALA A 130 4.97 18.92 8.52
N LEU A 131 3.76 18.40 8.45
CA LEU A 131 2.92 18.49 7.24
C LEU A 131 2.56 19.92 6.89
N ARG A 132 2.17 20.74 7.85
CA ARG A 132 1.86 22.15 7.61
C ARG A 132 3.06 22.89 7.03
N LYS A 133 4.27 22.63 7.57
CA LYS A 133 5.51 23.21 7.07
C LYS A 133 5.79 22.78 5.61
N LYS A 134 5.66 21.49 5.30
CA LYS A 134 5.85 20.99 3.93
C LYS A 134 4.85 21.58 2.93
N ILE A 135 3.58 21.69 3.32
CA ILE A 135 2.55 22.31 2.49
C ILE A 135 2.88 23.78 2.21
N ALA A 136 3.31 24.53 3.22
CA ALA A 136 3.69 25.93 3.08
C ALA A 136 4.94 26.13 2.20
N GLU A 137 5.90 25.21 2.26
CA GLU A 137 7.10 25.21 1.41
C GLU A 137 6.73 24.96 -0.07
N ASN A 138 5.87 24.00 -0.34
CA ASN A 138 5.40 23.69 -1.70
C ASN A 138 4.61 24.86 -2.31
N THR A 139 3.73 25.49 -1.55
CA THR A 139 2.96 26.66 -2.02
C THR A 139 3.88 27.83 -2.42
N LYS A 140 4.96 28.07 -1.68
CA LYS A 140 5.93 29.10 -2.02
C LYS A 140 6.78 28.78 -3.25
N PHE A 141 6.91 27.49 -3.59
CA PHE A 141 7.62 27.05 -4.78
C PHE A 141 6.77 27.30 -6.03
N ASP A 142 5.49 26.94 -5.97
CA ASP A 142 4.52 27.17 -7.05
C ASP A 142 4.35 28.66 -7.38
N GLU A 143 4.29 29.53 -6.37
CA GLU A 143 4.22 31.00 -6.55
C GLU A 143 5.49 31.62 -7.19
N LYS A 144 6.67 31.01 -6.98
CA LYS A 144 7.91 31.49 -7.59
C LYS A 144 8.04 31.11 -9.05
N ASP A 145 7.56 29.94 -9.44
CA ASP A 145 7.58 29.48 -10.83
C ASP A 145 6.59 30.26 -11.70
N GLU A 146 5.43 30.66 -11.17
CA GLU A 146 4.48 31.53 -11.88
C GLU A 146 5.03 32.94 -12.11
N ASN A 147 5.82 33.48 -11.18
CA ASN A 147 6.44 34.80 -11.31
C ASN A 147 7.66 34.84 -12.23
N PHE A 148 8.22 33.70 -12.62
CA PHE A 148 9.35 33.60 -13.54
C PHE A 148 8.92 33.55 -15.01
N LEU A 149 7.62 33.32 -15.27
CA LEU A 149 7.01 33.24 -16.61
C LEU A 149 6.35 34.56 -17.06
N LEU A 150 6.43 35.61 -16.28
CA LEU A 150 5.99 36.96 -16.61
C LEU A 150 7.18 37.92 -16.81
#